data_f31fa714034325c132034fb4b74c6cb3
#
_entry.id   f31fa714034325c132034fb4b74c6cb3
#
_cell.length_a   1.000
_cell.length_b   1.000
_cell.length_c   1.000
_cell.angle_alpha   90.00
_cell.angle_beta   90.00
_cell.angle_gamma   90.00
#
_symmetry.space_group_name_H-M   'P 1'
#
loop_
_entity.id
_entity.type
_entity.pdbx_description
1 polymer ?
#
loop_
_entity_poly.entity_id
_entity_poly.type
_entity_poly.pdbx_seq_one_letter_code
_entity_poly.pdbx_strand_id
1 'polypeptide(L)'
;MAYKLYLDGVLFPVAPSKVTVKINNQNETVTLINEGEANILKAAGLSDVEFDLLLPNTEYPFALYPETFRNARFYLDKLEELKLQKKSFQYIMTRAFPNNKKLFHTNMTVSLEDYSIVDDAGEGFDTTVKIKLKQYREFITKTCTVDISLPKPQAAMQQTRAAGNAPSGGSYTVVSGDC
;
A
#
# COMPACT_ATOMS: atom_id res chain seq x y z
N MET A 1 18.04 -7.41 16.01
CA MET A 1 16.62 -7.68 15.69
C MET A 1 16.51 -8.23 14.29
N ALA A 2 15.62 -9.20 14.09
CA ALA A 2 15.43 -9.87 12.80
C ALA A 2 14.48 -9.14 11.83
N TYR A 3 13.86 -8.04 12.26
CA TYR A 3 12.90 -7.27 11.48
C TYR A 3 13.41 -5.87 11.23
N LYS A 4 13.20 -5.35 9.99
CA LYS A 4 13.54 -3.98 9.60
C LYS A 4 12.36 -3.38 8.85
N LEU A 5 12.01 -2.15 9.18
CA LEU A 5 10.97 -1.38 8.53
C LEU A 5 11.58 -0.19 7.79
N TYR A 6 11.17 -0.04 6.54
CA TYR A 6 11.51 1.12 5.72
C TYR A 6 10.24 1.78 5.22
N LEU A 7 10.16 3.09 5.35
CA LEU A 7 9.15 3.94 4.70
C LEU A 7 9.87 4.94 3.81
N ASP A 8 9.54 4.93 2.54
CA ASP A 8 10.17 5.80 1.53
C ASP A 8 11.72 5.74 1.57
N GLY A 9 12.27 4.54 1.70
CA GLY A 9 13.71 4.31 1.79
C GLY A 9 14.36 4.63 3.15
N VAL A 10 13.65 5.27 4.08
CA VAL A 10 14.14 5.58 5.42
C VAL A 10 13.96 4.38 6.35
N LEU A 11 15.06 3.91 6.96
CA LEU A 11 15.02 2.86 7.98
C LEU A 11 14.51 3.44 9.30
N PHE A 12 13.46 2.83 9.86
CA PHE A 12 12.98 3.18 11.19
C PHE A 12 13.75 2.42 12.27
N PRO A 13 14.08 3.08 13.41
CA PRO A 13 15.04 2.56 14.38
C PRO A 13 14.56 1.31 15.10
N VAL A 14 13.26 1.24 15.39
CA VAL A 14 12.64 0.10 16.07
C VAL A 14 11.56 -0.46 15.17
N ALA A 15 11.69 -1.75 14.84
CA ALA A 15 10.63 -2.43 14.08
C ALA A 15 9.37 -2.56 14.95
N PRO A 16 8.17 -2.41 14.38
CA PRO A 16 6.93 -2.55 15.11
C PRO A 16 6.80 -3.97 15.69
N SER A 17 6.29 -4.06 16.91
CA SER A 17 6.04 -5.35 17.59
C SER A 17 4.92 -6.15 16.91
N LYS A 18 3.97 -5.44 16.31
CA LYS A 18 2.82 -6.01 15.61
C LYS A 18 2.56 -5.21 14.34
N VAL A 19 2.33 -5.92 13.24
CA VAL A 19 1.86 -5.35 11.97
C VAL A 19 0.62 -6.11 11.54
N THR A 20 -0.45 -5.39 11.31
CA THR A 20 -1.69 -5.93 10.78
C THR A 20 -1.84 -5.52 9.33
N VAL A 21 -1.92 -6.49 8.43
CA VAL A 21 -2.23 -6.26 7.02
C VAL A 21 -3.62 -6.82 6.77
N LYS A 22 -4.57 -5.92 6.48
CA LYS A 22 -5.94 -6.28 6.15
C LYS A 22 -6.13 -6.25 4.65
N ILE A 23 -6.48 -7.39 4.07
CA ILE A 23 -6.81 -7.52 2.66
C ILE A 23 -8.32 -7.37 2.52
N ASN A 24 -8.74 -6.26 1.91
CA ASN A 24 -10.16 -5.95 1.77
C ASN A 24 -10.75 -6.67 0.55
N ASN A 25 -12.02 -7.04 0.68
CA ASN A 25 -12.81 -7.63 -0.37
C ASN A 25 -13.86 -6.61 -0.86
N GLN A 26 -14.25 -6.72 -2.13
CA GLN A 26 -15.31 -5.92 -2.73
C GLN A 26 -16.44 -6.80 -3.30
N ASN A 27 -16.52 -8.07 -2.87
CA ASN A 27 -17.61 -8.94 -3.27
C ASN A 27 -18.95 -8.38 -2.81
N GLU A 28 -19.99 -8.73 -3.54
CA GLU A 28 -21.37 -8.31 -3.27
C GLU A 28 -22.27 -9.52 -3.19
N THR A 29 -23.07 -9.57 -2.14
CA THR A 29 -24.08 -10.64 -1.97
C THR A 29 -25.42 -10.10 -2.46
N VAL A 30 -26.05 -10.84 -3.38
CA VAL A 30 -27.38 -10.54 -3.91
C VAL A 30 -28.33 -11.68 -3.58
N THR A 31 -29.56 -11.35 -3.20
CA THR A 31 -30.61 -12.32 -2.96
C THR A 31 -31.37 -12.58 -4.25
N LEU A 32 -31.36 -13.83 -4.69
CA LEU A 32 -32.08 -14.29 -5.87
C LEU A 32 -33.49 -14.75 -5.49
N ILE A 33 -34.46 -14.48 -6.37
CA ILE A 33 -35.85 -14.92 -6.16
C ILE A 33 -35.88 -16.45 -6.29
N ASN A 34 -36.34 -17.12 -5.21
CA ASN A 34 -36.46 -18.58 -5.11
C ASN A 34 -35.16 -19.40 -5.13
N GLU A 35 -33.99 -18.79 -5.22
CA GLU A 35 -32.69 -19.50 -5.28
C GLU A 35 -31.76 -19.19 -4.10
N GLY A 36 -32.17 -18.26 -3.20
CA GLY A 36 -31.38 -17.88 -2.04
C GLY A 36 -30.36 -16.79 -2.33
N GLU A 37 -29.21 -16.82 -1.68
CA GLU A 37 -28.17 -15.79 -1.82
C GLU A 37 -27.08 -16.24 -2.79
N ALA A 38 -26.65 -15.33 -3.65
CA ALA A 38 -25.49 -15.48 -4.54
C ALA A 38 -24.41 -14.47 -4.18
N ASN A 39 -23.15 -14.91 -4.09
CA ASN A 39 -22.00 -14.04 -3.85
C ASN A 39 -21.31 -13.73 -5.18
N ILE A 40 -21.40 -12.48 -5.61
CA ILE A 40 -20.72 -11.97 -6.81
C ILE A 40 -19.28 -11.65 -6.45
N LEU A 41 -18.35 -12.41 -7.03
CA LEU A 41 -16.93 -12.22 -6.80
C LEU A 41 -16.43 -11.02 -7.62
N LYS A 42 -15.90 -10.02 -6.93
CA LYS A 42 -15.29 -8.83 -7.54
C LYS A 42 -13.77 -8.81 -7.28
N ALA A 43 -13.06 -7.92 -7.96
CA ALA A 43 -11.64 -7.70 -7.71
C ALA A 43 -11.39 -7.31 -6.24
N ALA A 44 -10.29 -7.79 -5.68
CA ALA A 44 -9.90 -7.43 -4.32
C ALA A 44 -9.73 -5.92 -4.16
N GLY A 45 -10.22 -5.38 -3.06
CA GLY A 45 -10.02 -3.99 -2.65
C GLY A 45 -8.55 -3.67 -2.35
N LEU A 46 -8.29 -2.43 -1.97
CA LEU A 46 -6.99 -2.00 -1.50
C LEU A 46 -6.74 -2.55 -0.08
N SER A 47 -5.53 -3.00 0.17
CA SER A 47 -5.12 -3.50 1.48
C SER A 47 -4.80 -2.34 2.43
N ASP A 48 -5.16 -2.49 3.70
CA ASP A 48 -4.77 -1.59 4.77
C ASP A 48 -3.63 -2.20 5.58
N VAL A 49 -2.69 -1.36 6.03
CA VAL A 49 -1.58 -1.77 6.90
C VAL A 49 -1.58 -0.88 8.13
N GLU A 50 -1.65 -1.50 9.31
CA GLU A 50 -1.68 -0.79 10.59
C GLU A 50 -0.59 -1.32 11.51
N PHE A 51 0.13 -0.42 12.19
CA PHE A 51 1.16 -0.75 13.16
C PHE A 51 1.50 0.43 14.05
N ASP A 52 2.08 0.12 15.21
CA ASP A 52 2.58 1.10 16.16
C ASP A 52 4.11 1.11 16.11
N LEU A 53 4.71 2.30 16.05
CA LEU A 53 6.16 2.52 16.04
C LEU A 53 6.60 3.20 17.32
N LEU A 54 7.69 2.71 17.91
CA LEU A 54 8.44 3.40 18.95
C LEU A 54 9.53 4.24 18.29
N LEU A 55 9.50 5.54 18.52
CA LEU A 55 10.50 6.50 18.07
C LEU A 55 11.35 6.93 19.26
N PRO A 56 12.62 6.50 19.35
CA PRO A 56 13.46 6.78 20.49
C PRO A 56 13.96 8.23 20.49
N ASN A 57 13.96 8.84 21.67
CA ASN A 57 14.61 10.11 21.93
C ASN A 57 16.00 9.95 22.55
N THR A 58 16.35 8.72 22.93
CA THR A 58 17.68 8.34 23.42
C THR A 58 18.23 7.19 22.58
N GLU A 59 19.56 7.05 22.54
CA GLU A 59 20.20 5.97 21.81
C GLU A 59 20.07 4.64 22.56
N TYR A 60 19.49 3.62 21.91
CA TYR A 60 19.32 2.28 22.44
C TYR A 60 20.15 1.25 21.67
N PRO A 61 20.79 0.32 22.36
CA PRO A 61 21.62 -0.72 21.72
C PRO A 61 20.78 -1.73 20.89
N PHE A 62 19.48 -1.80 21.11
CA PHE A 62 18.57 -2.66 20.35
C PHE A 62 17.99 -2.00 19.10
N ALA A 63 18.08 -0.69 18.98
CA ALA A 63 17.58 0.07 17.83
C ALA A 63 18.59 0.06 16.67
N LEU A 64 18.09 0.20 15.47
CA LEU A 64 18.90 0.16 14.26
C LEU A 64 19.07 1.58 13.71
N TYR A 65 20.30 2.05 13.68
CA TYR A 65 20.64 3.34 13.08
C TYR A 65 21.54 3.09 11.85
N PRO A 66 21.20 3.62 10.67
CA PRO A 66 22.00 3.35 9.47
C PRO A 66 23.39 3.98 9.53
N GLU A 67 23.54 5.16 10.11
CA GLU A 67 24.80 5.91 10.23
C GLU A 67 24.99 6.47 11.63
N THR A 68 24.08 7.34 12.06
CA THR A 68 24.11 8.03 13.35
C THR A 68 22.74 7.97 14.00
N PHE A 69 22.73 8.14 15.33
CA PHE A 69 21.48 8.30 16.06
C PHE A 69 20.68 9.49 15.53
N ARG A 70 19.38 9.28 15.35
CA ARG A 70 18.39 10.32 15.03
C ARG A 70 17.25 10.22 16.01
N ASN A 71 16.88 11.34 16.61
CA ASN A 71 15.79 11.39 17.57
C ASN A 71 14.41 11.25 16.91
N ALA A 72 13.36 11.12 17.73
CA ALA A 72 11.98 10.97 17.27
C ALA A 72 11.56 12.09 16.32
N ARG A 73 12.01 13.34 16.54
CA ARG A 73 11.67 14.50 15.71
C ARG A 73 11.97 14.28 14.23
N PHE A 74 13.13 13.72 13.89
CA PHE A 74 13.49 13.44 12.50
C PHE A 74 12.47 12.53 11.80
N TYR A 75 11.99 11.50 12.49
CA TYR A 75 11.02 10.55 11.93
C TYR A 75 9.62 11.15 11.84
N LEU A 76 9.25 12.01 12.80
CA LEU A 76 7.99 12.75 12.77
C LEU A 76 7.96 13.73 11.59
N ASP A 77 9.03 14.49 11.37
CA ASP A 77 9.16 15.42 10.25
C ASP A 77 9.07 14.64 8.90
N LYS A 78 9.64 13.41 8.83
CA LYS A 78 9.50 12.56 7.64
C LYS A 78 8.06 12.08 7.42
N LEU A 79 7.34 11.71 8.47
CA LEU A 79 5.93 11.33 8.37
C LEU A 79 5.05 12.51 7.95
N GLU A 80 5.32 13.70 8.49
CA GLU A 80 4.64 14.92 8.09
C GLU A 80 4.90 15.26 6.62
N GLU A 81 6.15 15.15 6.16
CA GLU A 81 6.51 15.32 4.76
C GLU A 81 5.71 14.38 3.85
N LEU A 82 5.68 13.07 4.17
CA LEU A 82 4.93 12.08 3.40
C LEU A 82 3.42 12.39 3.35
N LYS A 83 2.86 12.90 4.44
CA LYS A 83 1.46 13.31 4.51
C LYS A 83 1.17 14.54 3.64
N LEU A 84 2.02 15.55 3.72
CA LEU A 84 1.86 16.82 2.99
C LEU A 84 2.07 16.67 1.48
N GLN A 85 3.03 15.85 1.07
CA GLN A 85 3.32 15.62 -0.34
C GLN A 85 2.21 14.89 -1.09
N LYS A 86 1.30 14.20 -0.40
CA LYS A 86 0.19 13.42 -0.98
C LYS A 86 0.67 12.43 -2.05
N LYS A 87 1.85 11.88 -1.88
CA LYS A 87 2.47 10.93 -2.81
C LYS A 87 2.41 9.51 -2.25
N SER A 88 2.35 8.56 -3.17
CA SER A 88 2.59 7.17 -2.83
C SER A 88 4.08 6.92 -2.62
N PHE A 89 4.40 6.04 -1.69
CA PHE A 89 5.77 5.67 -1.35
C PHE A 89 5.88 4.17 -1.06
N GLN A 90 7.12 3.70 -0.95
CA GLN A 90 7.40 2.29 -0.69
C GLN A 90 7.35 2.00 0.82
N TYR A 91 6.51 1.03 1.19
CA TYR A 91 6.52 0.34 2.47
C TYR A 91 7.24 -0.98 2.32
N ILE A 92 8.36 -1.16 3.02
CA ILE A 92 9.15 -2.38 2.97
C ILE A 92 9.35 -2.91 4.40
N MET A 93 8.88 -4.14 4.64
CA MET A 93 9.13 -4.87 5.87
C MET A 93 9.96 -6.10 5.55
N THR A 94 11.21 -6.12 6.02
CA THR A 94 12.07 -7.30 5.91
C THR A 94 12.03 -8.11 7.20
N ARG A 95 12.06 -9.42 7.05
CA ARG A 95 12.03 -10.37 8.16
C ARG A 95 13.15 -11.38 8.00
N ALA A 96 13.86 -11.65 9.08
CA ALA A 96 14.89 -12.68 9.10
C ALA A 96 14.86 -13.44 10.44
N PHE A 97 15.29 -14.68 10.42
CA PHE A 97 15.56 -15.43 11.64
C PHE A 97 16.78 -14.87 12.38
N PRO A 98 16.99 -15.20 13.67
CA PRO A 98 18.18 -14.78 14.40
C PRO A 98 19.51 -15.25 13.77
N ASN A 99 19.49 -16.32 12.99
CA ASN A 99 20.61 -16.85 12.21
C ASN A 99 20.78 -16.18 10.84
N ASN A 100 20.16 -15.03 10.61
CA ASN A 100 20.15 -14.27 9.34
C ASN A 100 19.51 -14.99 8.14
N LYS A 101 18.90 -16.17 8.33
CA LYS A 101 18.12 -16.78 7.24
C LYS A 101 16.92 -15.90 6.93
N LYS A 102 16.80 -15.48 5.67
CA LYS A 102 15.73 -14.62 5.20
C LYS A 102 14.39 -15.35 5.28
N LEU A 103 13.38 -14.66 5.80
CA LEU A 103 11.97 -14.97 5.67
C LEU A 103 11.37 -14.22 4.48
N PHE A 104 10.05 -14.30 4.32
CA PHE A 104 9.36 -13.47 3.34
C PHE A 104 9.48 -11.98 3.72
N HIS A 105 9.54 -11.12 2.72
CA HIS A 105 9.48 -9.67 2.89
C HIS A 105 8.18 -9.13 2.28
N THR A 106 7.70 -8.04 2.84
CA THR A 106 6.56 -7.30 2.30
C THR A 106 7.12 -6.06 1.62
N ASN A 107 6.77 -5.87 0.36
CA ASN A 107 7.06 -4.65 -0.39
C ASN A 107 5.77 -4.19 -1.06
N MET A 108 5.30 -3.00 -0.73
CA MET A 108 4.03 -2.49 -1.18
C MET A 108 4.11 -0.98 -1.40
N THR A 109 3.55 -0.51 -2.50
CA THR A 109 3.33 0.92 -2.69
C THR A 109 2.09 1.34 -1.90
N VAL A 110 2.24 2.34 -1.04
CA VAL A 110 1.21 2.78 -0.09
C VAL A 110 1.08 4.30 -0.08
N SER A 111 -0.04 4.77 0.45
CA SER A 111 -0.25 6.15 0.90
C SER A 111 -0.36 6.20 2.42
N LEU A 112 0.06 7.30 3.03
CA LEU A 112 -0.15 7.54 4.45
C LEU A 112 -1.56 8.09 4.66
N GLU A 113 -2.46 7.23 5.19
CA GLU A 113 -3.85 7.62 5.43
C GLU A 113 -3.98 8.45 6.69
N ASP A 114 -3.43 7.92 7.80
CA ASP A 114 -3.54 8.54 9.11
C ASP A 114 -2.35 8.15 9.99
N TYR A 115 -1.98 9.02 10.91
CA TYR A 115 -1.08 8.71 12.01
C TYR A 115 -1.44 9.52 13.24
N SER A 116 -1.22 8.96 14.42
CA SER A 116 -1.41 9.63 15.69
C SER A 116 -0.14 9.48 16.54
N ILE A 117 0.25 10.57 17.15
CA ILE A 117 1.40 10.66 18.05
C ILE A 117 0.88 10.47 19.48
N VAL A 118 1.50 9.58 20.21
CA VAL A 118 1.18 9.30 21.62
C VAL A 118 2.44 9.51 22.43
N ASP A 119 2.43 10.52 23.26
CA ASP A 119 3.46 10.79 24.26
C ASP A 119 2.92 10.40 25.64
N ASP A 120 3.52 9.38 26.24
CA ASP A 120 3.15 8.91 27.57
C ASP A 120 4.33 9.07 28.53
N ALA A 121 4.20 10.03 29.43
CA ALA A 121 5.22 10.32 30.44
C ALA A 121 5.47 9.14 31.42
N GLY A 122 4.54 8.18 31.50
CA GLY A 122 4.69 6.96 32.28
C GLY A 122 5.59 5.92 31.62
N GLU A 123 5.72 5.97 30.28
CA GLU A 123 6.56 5.05 29.48
C GLU A 123 7.95 5.63 29.18
N GLY A 124 8.29 6.81 29.73
CA GLY A 124 9.59 7.43 29.57
C GLY A 124 9.61 8.61 28.61
N PHE A 125 10.72 8.79 27.87
CA PHE A 125 10.92 9.94 26.98
C PHE A 125 10.69 9.63 25.50
N ASP A 126 10.28 8.41 25.17
CA ASP A 126 10.11 7.96 23.79
C ASP A 126 8.69 8.26 23.31
N THR A 127 8.57 8.48 22.01
CA THR A 127 7.29 8.79 21.37
C THR A 127 6.77 7.55 20.63
N THR A 128 5.53 7.18 20.88
CA THR A 128 4.85 6.12 20.12
C THR A 128 3.98 6.73 19.02
N VAL A 129 4.09 6.20 17.81
CA VAL A 129 3.29 6.65 16.68
C VAL A 129 2.48 5.49 16.12
N LYS A 130 1.16 5.66 16.10
CA LYS A 130 0.25 4.72 15.43
C LYS A 130 0.07 5.15 14.00
N ILE A 131 0.34 4.24 13.06
CA ILE A 131 0.36 4.53 11.63
C ILE A 131 -0.65 3.64 10.90
N LYS A 132 -1.41 4.28 10.00
CA LYS A 132 -2.30 3.61 9.06
C LYS A 132 -1.89 3.94 7.64
N LEU A 133 -1.57 2.91 6.89
CA LEU A 133 -1.23 3.00 5.48
C LEU A 133 -2.29 2.28 4.65
N LYS A 134 -2.51 2.76 3.44
CA LYS A 134 -3.38 2.11 2.47
C LYS A 134 -2.60 1.78 1.21
N GLN A 135 -2.82 0.60 0.66
CA GLN A 135 -2.22 0.21 -0.61
C GLN A 135 -2.58 1.22 -1.69
N TYR A 136 -1.58 1.69 -2.42
CA TYR A 136 -1.77 2.53 -3.58
C TYR A 136 -1.61 1.69 -4.86
N ARG A 137 -2.56 1.83 -5.77
CA ARG A 137 -2.48 1.30 -7.12
C ARG A 137 -2.59 2.45 -8.09
N GLU A 138 -1.65 2.54 -8.99
CA GLU A 138 -1.74 3.52 -10.07
C GLU A 138 -2.98 3.25 -10.92
N PHE A 139 -3.70 4.30 -11.23
CA PHE A 139 -4.82 4.26 -12.14
C PHE A 139 -4.57 5.22 -13.30
N ILE A 140 -4.79 4.74 -14.51
CA ILE A 140 -4.66 5.54 -15.73
C ILE A 140 -6.02 5.49 -16.42
N THR A 141 -6.49 6.65 -16.85
CA THR A 141 -7.69 6.75 -17.69
C THR A 141 -7.42 6.05 -19.02
N LYS A 142 -8.23 5.06 -19.35
CA LYS A 142 -8.16 4.41 -20.68
C LYS A 142 -8.70 5.38 -21.72
N THR A 143 -7.88 5.74 -22.69
CA THR A 143 -8.32 6.50 -23.86
C THR A 143 -8.70 5.53 -24.98
N CYS A 144 -9.89 5.69 -25.56
CA CYS A 144 -10.30 4.97 -26.76
C CYS A 144 -10.12 5.90 -27.96
N THR A 145 -9.38 5.46 -28.96
CA THR A 145 -9.37 6.12 -30.26
C THR A 145 -10.41 5.43 -31.16
N VAL A 146 -11.44 6.17 -31.55
CA VAL A 146 -12.46 5.68 -32.49
C VAL A 146 -12.06 6.13 -33.87
N ASP A 147 -11.79 5.20 -34.78
CA ASP A 147 -11.54 5.48 -36.19
C ASP A 147 -12.88 5.56 -36.93
N ILE A 148 -13.29 6.79 -37.25
CA ILE A 148 -14.59 7.06 -37.92
C ILE A 148 -14.48 6.91 -39.43
N SER A 149 -13.29 6.68 -39.99
CA SER A 149 -13.05 6.57 -41.43
C SER A 149 -13.41 5.20 -42.02
N LEU A 150 -13.67 4.24 -41.15
CA LEU A 150 -14.06 2.87 -41.55
C LEU A 150 -15.58 2.74 -41.71
N PRO A 151 -16.07 1.90 -42.66
CA PRO A 151 -17.51 1.66 -42.86
C PRO A 151 -18.22 1.04 -41.63
N LYS A 152 -17.47 0.55 -40.65
CA LYS A 152 -17.94 0.20 -39.31
C LYS A 152 -16.94 0.79 -38.29
N PRO A 153 -17.37 1.65 -37.37
CA PRO A 153 -16.46 2.20 -36.38
C PRO A 153 -15.84 1.09 -35.50
N GLN A 154 -14.52 1.03 -35.49
CA GLN A 154 -13.77 0.12 -34.64
C GLN A 154 -13.15 0.95 -33.51
N ALA A 155 -13.41 0.57 -32.26
CA ALA A 155 -12.79 1.17 -31.09
C ALA A 155 -11.55 0.36 -30.72
N ALA A 156 -10.36 0.94 -30.85
CA ALA A 156 -9.12 0.36 -30.33
C ALA A 156 -8.80 0.99 -28.95
N MET A 157 -8.76 0.16 -27.92
CA MET A 157 -8.28 0.61 -26.60
C MET A 157 -6.75 0.57 -26.60
N GLN A 158 -6.11 1.74 -26.57
CA GLN A 158 -4.68 1.83 -26.27
C GLN A 158 -4.46 1.90 -24.77
N GLN A 159 -3.79 0.90 -24.24
CA GLN A 159 -3.35 0.88 -22.88
C GLN A 159 -1.96 1.55 -22.82
N THR A 160 -1.90 2.78 -22.33
CA THR A 160 -0.65 3.56 -22.16
C THR A 160 0.17 3.13 -20.94
N ARG A 161 -0.15 2.01 -20.31
CA ARG A 161 0.58 1.47 -19.18
C ARG A 161 1.62 0.46 -19.69
N ALA A 162 2.88 0.60 -19.25
CA ALA A 162 3.86 -0.46 -19.38
C ALA A 162 3.32 -1.70 -18.66
N ALA A 163 2.97 -2.72 -19.42
CA ALA A 163 2.31 -3.91 -18.91
C ALA A 163 3.31 -4.83 -18.23
N GLY A 164 3.22 -4.92 -16.92
CA GLY A 164 3.53 -6.18 -16.26
C GLY A 164 2.32 -7.12 -16.49
N ASN A 165 2.47 -8.10 -17.39
CA ASN A 165 1.51 -9.20 -17.63
C ASN A 165 0.03 -8.81 -17.77
N ALA A 166 -0.31 -8.03 -18.80
CA ALA A 166 -1.68 -7.93 -19.25
C ALA A 166 -1.96 -9.00 -20.33
N PRO A 167 -3.10 -9.69 -20.31
CA PRO A 167 -3.49 -10.55 -21.42
C PRO A 167 -3.58 -9.70 -22.70
N SER A 168 -3.09 -10.25 -23.81
CA SER A 168 -3.11 -9.61 -25.13
C SER A 168 -4.51 -9.09 -25.43
N GLY A 169 -4.63 -7.78 -25.66
CA GLY A 169 -5.90 -7.14 -25.94
C GLY A 169 -6.51 -7.67 -27.23
N GLY A 170 -7.65 -8.34 -27.10
CA GLY A 170 -8.50 -8.64 -28.23
C GLY A 170 -9.20 -7.37 -28.74
N SER A 171 -9.29 -7.19 -30.05
CA SER A 171 -10.15 -6.17 -30.64
C SER A 171 -11.61 -6.59 -30.49
N TYR A 172 -12.44 -5.72 -29.92
CA TYR A 172 -13.90 -5.93 -29.86
C TYR A 172 -14.59 -5.09 -30.93
N THR A 173 -15.42 -5.71 -31.71
CA THR A 173 -16.25 -5.01 -32.71
C THR A 173 -17.61 -4.71 -32.07
N VAL A 174 -17.92 -3.44 -31.90
CA VAL A 174 -19.21 -2.99 -31.34
C VAL A 174 -20.31 -3.23 -32.38
N VAL A 175 -21.36 -3.94 -31.98
CA VAL A 175 -22.55 -4.22 -32.80
C VAL A 175 -23.71 -3.35 -32.32
N SER A 176 -24.64 -3.03 -33.21
CA SER A 176 -25.84 -2.25 -32.86
C SER A 176 -26.66 -2.98 -31.80
N GLY A 177 -26.72 -2.39 -30.58
CA GLY A 177 -27.34 -2.96 -29.38
C GLY A 177 -26.43 -3.11 -28.17
N ASP A 178 -25.12 -2.82 -28.30
CA ASP A 178 -24.15 -2.86 -27.23
C ASP A 178 -24.14 -1.53 -26.42
N CYS A 179 -25.28 -1.10 -25.88
CA CYS A 179 -25.41 0.08 -25.01
C CYS A 179 -25.57 -0.36 -23.56
#